data_7dda8adc8db3d717e990d24f4ad1419f
#
_entry.id   7dda8adc8db3d717e990d24f4ad1419f
#
_cell.length_a   1.000
_cell.length_b   1.000
_cell.length_c   1.000
_cell.angle_alpha   90.00
_cell.angle_beta   90.00
_cell.angle_gamma   90.00
#
_symmetry.space_group_name_H-M   'P 1'
#
loop_
_entity.id
_entity.type
_entity.pdbx_description
1 polymer ?
#
loop_
_entity_poly.entity_id
_entity_poly.type
_entity_poly.pdbx_seq_one_letter_code
_entity_poly.pdbx_strand_id
1 'polypeptide(L)'
;MKKRLHIIILLLLSQMASFAGGRHSESKDKDISFVYDVDFEMNFDNRELYRSAFSESMTIFGARLAPAVGLSFSESESTSHFIMAGIDVMKDFGASPVSAVLAGGQTAETDSKLNNLSLFREITLYYNLEKKAGDTDISIYAGIFPRRKMEARYSRAFFSDSLRFYDNNLEGILLQFRRPKAFFEVGCDWMGKYGDARRERFMVYSRGEGRVASNISIGYSGYMYHFANSSQVKGLVDNILINPYAVLDLSGQTGMQAFSLTLGYLQAFQHNRMQVGHYVFPGGVHLDAELRKWDVAIRNMAYYGNDLMPYYNFHDMNGTKYGNDLYLGDPFYRVHDDNSGGGRYI
;
A
#
# COMPACT_ATOMS: atom_id res chain seq x y z
N MET A 1 -5.11 -34.04 17.47
CA MET A 1 -5.82 -33.21 16.49
C MET A 1 -4.89 -32.49 15.49
N LYS A 2 -3.68 -32.07 15.85
CA LYS A 2 -2.75 -31.35 14.91
C LYS A 2 -2.33 -32.16 13.67
N LYS A 3 -2.18 -33.48 13.74
CA LYS A 3 -1.78 -34.31 12.58
C LYS A 3 -2.87 -34.44 11.49
N ARG A 4 -4.15 -34.30 11.82
CA ARG A 4 -5.24 -34.37 10.85
C ARG A 4 -5.39 -33.12 9.98
N LEU A 5 -5.04 -31.95 10.53
CA LEU A 5 -5.10 -30.68 9.78
C LEU A 5 -4.03 -30.62 8.68
N HIS A 6 -2.80 -31.11 8.97
CA HIS A 6 -1.73 -31.18 7.96
C HIS A 6 -2.05 -32.13 6.81
N ILE A 7 -2.73 -33.23 7.09
CA ILE A 7 -3.15 -34.21 6.06
C ILE A 7 -4.24 -33.62 5.18
N ILE A 8 -5.17 -32.84 5.72
CA ILE A 8 -6.24 -32.18 4.96
C ILE A 8 -5.66 -31.10 4.04
N ILE A 9 -4.72 -30.29 4.53
CA ILE A 9 -4.04 -29.27 3.71
C ILE A 9 -3.19 -29.93 2.61
N LEU A 10 -2.45 -30.99 2.90
CA LEU A 10 -1.69 -31.76 1.92
C LEU A 10 -2.59 -32.48 0.89
N LEU A 11 -3.75 -33.00 1.31
CA LEU A 11 -4.72 -33.61 0.41
C LEU A 11 -5.42 -32.59 -0.48
N LEU A 12 -5.72 -31.38 0.03
CA LEU A 12 -6.26 -30.30 -0.78
C LEU A 12 -5.22 -29.80 -1.80
N LEU A 13 -3.95 -29.64 -1.38
CA LEU A 13 -2.86 -29.27 -2.28
C LEU A 13 -2.54 -30.36 -3.32
N SER A 14 -2.62 -31.64 -2.95
CA SER A 14 -2.40 -32.75 -3.88
C SER A 14 -3.55 -32.90 -4.90
N GLN A 15 -4.77 -32.59 -4.50
CA GLN A 15 -5.92 -32.60 -5.43
C GLN A 15 -5.86 -31.40 -6.39
N MET A 16 -5.40 -30.23 -5.93
CA MET A 16 -5.17 -29.08 -6.80
C MET A 16 -4.04 -29.33 -7.83
N ALA A 17 -2.97 -30.03 -7.45
CA ALA A 17 -1.91 -30.43 -8.37
C ALA A 17 -2.36 -31.47 -9.41
N SER A 18 -3.36 -32.28 -9.11
CA SER A 18 -3.91 -33.28 -10.05
C SER A 18 -4.81 -32.68 -11.15
N PHE A 19 -5.31 -31.45 -10.94
CA PHE A 19 -6.07 -30.73 -11.97
C PHE A 19 -5.19 -29.97 -12.97
N ALA A 20 -3.90 -29.77 -12.67
CA ALA A 20 -2.95 -29.10 -13.57
C ALA A 20 -2.38 -30.01 -14.67
N GLY A 21 -2.77 -31.26 -14.72
CA GLY A 21 -2.27 -32.28 -15.66
C GLY A 21 -3.28 -32.73 -16.72
N GLY A 22 -3.93 -31.82 -17.45
CA GLY A 22 -4.87 -32.12 -18.52
C GLY A 22 -4.26 -31.95 -19.92
N ARG A 23 -4.25 -33.02 -20.69
CA ARG A 23 -3.68 -33.23 -22.02
C ARG A 23 -4.03 -32.15 -23.04
N HIS A 24 -3.02 -31.81 -23.86
CA HIS A 24 -3.18 -31.13 -25.14
C HIS A 24 -4.22 -31.80 -26.03
N SER A 25 -5.21 -31.05 -26.44
CA SER A 25 -6.05 -31.25 -27.60
C SER A 25 -5.98 -29.96 -28.41
N GLU A 26 -5.50 -30.06 -29.66
CA GLU A 26 -5.53 -28.96 -30.61
C GLU A 26 -6.99 -28.63 -30.96
N SER A 27 -7.57 -27.70 -30.23
CA SER A 27 -8.75 -26.97 -30.66
C SER A 27 -8.54 -25.50 -30.37
N LYS A 28 -8.97 -24.63 -31.29
CA LYS A 28 -8.98 -23.16 -31.14
C LYS A 28 -9.96 -22.68 -30.05
N ASP A 29 -10.17 -23.44 -29.01
CA ASP A 29 -10.98 -23.05 -27.87
C ASP A 29 -10.09 -22.19 -26.94
N LYS A 30 -10.62 -21.06 -26.56
CA LYS A 30 -10.03 -20.16 -25.55
C LYS A 30 -9.78 -21.00 -24.30
N ASP A 31 -8.51 -21.34 -24.03
CA ASP A 31 -8.16 -22.17 -22.88
C ASP A 31 -8.50 -21.42 -21.59
N ILE A 32 -9.58 -21.85 -20.95
CA ILE A 32 -9.94 -21.39 -19.61
C ILE A 32 -9.18 -22.25 -18.62
N SER A 33 -8.38 -21.62 -17.77
CA SER A 33 -7.59 -22.30 -16.75
C SER A 33 -7.99 -21.81 -15.36
N PHE A 34 -7.96 -22.71 -14.39
CA PHE A 34 -8.09 -22.35 -12.98
C PHE A 34 -6.77 -21.78 -12.49
N VAL A 35 -6.84 -20.65 -11.76
CA VAL A 35 -5.70 -19.97 -11.18
C VAL A 35 -5.91 -19.71 -9.70
N TYR A 36 -4.84 -19.67 -8.93
CA TYR A 36 -4.88 -19.31 -7.52
C TYR A 36 -3.69 -18.45 -7.14
N ASP A 37 -3.88 -17.67 -6.10
CA ASP A 37 -2.86 -16.80 -5.49
C ASP A 37 -3.01 -16.94 -3.97
N VAL A 38 -1.92 -17.16 -3.25
CA VAL A 38 -1.93 -17.25 -1.79
C VAL A 38 -0.83 -16.37 -1.26
N ASP A 39 -1.23 -15.38 -0.48
CA ASP A 39 -0.31 -14.50 0.21
C ASP A 39 -0.35 -14.79 1.70
N PHE A 40 0.82 -14.98 2.28
CA PHE A 40 1.00 -15.11 3.73
C PHE A 40 2.07 -14.13 4.17
N GLU A 41 1.69 -13.24 5.07
CA GLU A 41 2.58 -12.26 5.67
C GLU A 41 2.55 -12.39 7.19
N MET A 42 3.72 -12.34 7.81
CA MET A 42 3.86 -12.17 9.24
C MET A 42 4.73 -10.94 9.48
N ASN A 43 4.21 -10.00 10.24
CA ASN A 43 4.90 -8.77 10.56
C ASN A 43 5.21 -8.71 12.05
N PHE A 44 6.42 -8.31 12.37
CA PHE A 44 6.86 -7.93 13.71
C PHE A 44 7.62 -6.62 13.62
N ASP A 45 6.96 -5.52 14.01
CA ASP A 45 7.55 -4.18 14.07
C ASP A 45 7.28 -3.61 15.46
N ASN A 46 8.33 -3.40 16.25
CA ASN A 46 8.25 -2.77 17.55
C ASN A 46 8.97 -1.43 17.51
N ARG A 47 8.21 -0.35 17.63
CA ARG A 47 8.71 1.02 17.66
C ARG A 47 8.52 1.59 19.05
N GLU A 48 9.63 1.78 19.75
CA GLU A 48 9.63 2.42 21.06
C GLU A 48 10.17 3.85 20.94
N LEU A 49 9.29 4.80 21.14
CA LEU A 49 9.58 6.22 20.98
C LEU A 49 9.40 6.96 22.31
N TYR A 50 10.51 7.22 22.99
CA TYR A 50 10.47 7.95 24.26
C TYR A 50 10.15 9.43 24.05
N ARG A 51 9.04 9.91 24.59
CA ARG A 51 8.58 11.32 24.54
C ARG A 51 8.60 11.91 23.12
N SER A 52 8.26 11.11 22.13
CA SER A 52 8.15 11.62 20.78
C SER A 52 6.90 12.48 20.61
N ALA A 53 7.08 13.71 20.12
CA ALA A 53 5.98 14.61 19.81
C ALA A 53 5.28 14.27 18.49
N PHE A 54 5.88 13.41 17.65
CA PHE A 54 5.38 13.12 16.30
C PHE A 54 4.76 11.75 16.12
N SER A 55 5.09 10.78 16.95
CA SER A 55 4.53 9.44 16.88
C SER A 55 4.51 8.78 18.25
N GLU A 56 3.50 7.97 18.49
CA GLU A 56 3.41 7.12 19.68
C GLU A 56 4.19 5.82 19.47
N SER A 57 4.61 5.20 20.56
CA SER A 57 5.14 3.84 20.52
C SER A 57 4.08 2.88 19.99
N MET A 58 4.49 1.94 19.15
CA MET A 58 3.57 1.05 18.46
C MET A 58 4.23 -0.33 18.30
N THR A 59 3.46 -1.38 18.51
CA THR A 59 3.84 -2.73 18.15
C THR A 59 2.87 -3.27 17.10
N ILE A 60 3.41 -3.69 15.97
CA ILE A 60 2.67 -4.40 14.92
C ILE A 60 3.19 -5.83 14.93
N PHE A 61 2.44 -6.75 15.51
CA PHE A 61 2.80 -8.15 15.55
C PHE A 61 1.59 -9.01 15.20
N GLY A 62 1.55 -9.47 13.98
CA GLY A 62 0.41 -10.18 13.44
C GLY A 62 0.74 -11.05 12.24
N ALA A 63 -0.22 -11.85 11.85
CA ALA A 63 -0.18 -12.65 10.65
C ALA A 63 -1.43 -12.38 9.79
N ARG A 64 -1.22 -12.33 8.49
CA ARG A 64 -2.23 -12.16 7.46
C ARG A 64 -2.18 -13.36 6.52
N LEU A 65 -3.34 -13.81 6.07
CA LEU A 65 -3.49 -14.81 5.02
C LEU A 65 -4.53 -14.31 4.03
N ALA A 66 -4.14 -14.18 2.76
CA ALA A 66 -5.01 -13.69 1.70
C ALA A 66 -5.02 -14.68 0.51
N PRO A 67 -5.78 -15.79 0.58
CA PRO A 67 -5.98 -16.69 -0.52
C PRO A 67 -6.98 -16.11 -1.52
N ALA A 68 -6.71 -16.31 -2.81
CA ALA A 68 -7.60 -15.99 -3.90
C ALA A 68 -7.59 -17.12 -4.93
N VAL A 69 -8.73 -17.33 -5.58
CA VAL A 69 -8.93 -18.28 -6.66
C VAL A 69 -9.62 -17.58 -7.83
N GLY A 70 -9.46 -18.13 -9.02
CA GLY A 70 -10.07 -17.50 -10.18
C GLY A 70 -9.94 -18.30 -11.44
N LEU A 71 -10.32 -17.65 -12.54
CA LEU A 71 -10.24 -18.18 -13.89
C LEU A 71 -9.35 -17.26 -14.73
N SER A 72 -8.50 -17.85 -15.53
CA SER A 72 -7.78 -17.14 -16.59
C SER A 72 -8.28 -17.61 -17.95
N PHE A 73 -8.30 -16.72 -18.92
CA PHE A 73 -8.51 -17.01 -20.32
C PHE A 73 -7.61 -16.16 -21.21
N SER A 74 -7.05 -16.77 -22.25
CA SER A 74 -6.20 -16.09 -23.19
C SER A 74 -7.00 -15.68 -24.43
N GLU A 75 -6.96 -14.40 -24.77
CA GLU A 75 -7.52 -13.89 -26.02
C GLU A 75 -6.56 -14.14 -27.20
N SER A 76 -5.25 -14.08 -26.90
CA SER A 76 -4.15 -14.34 -27.83
C SER A 76 -2.92 -14.77 -27.04
N GLU A 77 -1.83 -15.13 -27.72
CA GLU A 77 -0.53 -15.43 -27.09
C GLU A 77 0.04 -14.24 -26.27
N SER A 78 -0.42 -13.02 -26.57
CA SER A 78 0.05 -11.80 -25.94
C SER A 78 -0.95 -11.14 -25.00
N THR A 79 -2.15 -11.73 -24.83
CA THR A 79 -3.21 -11.10 -24.03
C THR A 79 -3.91 -12.16 -23.17
N SER A 80 -3.84 -11.98 -21.87
CA SER A 80 -4.49 -12.86 -20.88
C SER A 80 -5.38 -12.04 -19.95
N HIS A 81 -6.47 -12.64 -19.57
CA HIS A 81 -7.48 -12.05 -18.68
C HIS A 81 -7.65 -12.97 -17.46
N PHE A 82 -7.87 -12.35 -16.30
CA PHE A 82 -8.07 -13.05 -15.05
C PHE A 82 -9.27 -12.44 -14.31
N ILE A 83 -10.10 -13.30 -13.75
CA ILE A 83 -11.15 -12.91 -12.81
C ILE A 83 -10.83 -13.64 -11.51
N MET A 84 -10.58 -12.88 -10.46
CA MET A 84 -10.11 -13.40 -9.18
C MET A 84 -11.09 -13.03 -8.07
N ALA A 85 -11.32 -13.97 -7.16
CA ALA A 85 -12.07 -13.77 -5.93
C ALA A 85 -11.29 -14.37 -4.75
N GLY A 86 -11.25 -13.67 -3.64
CA GLY A 86 -10.50 -14.09 -2.45
C GLY A 86 -11.01 -13.47 -1.18
N ILE A 87 -10.32 -13.78 -0.10
CA ILE A 87 -10.56 -13.22 1.23
C ILE A 87 -9.25 -12.74 1.82
N ASP A 88 -9.32 -11.70 2.64
CA ASP A 88 -8.21 -11.20 3.45
C ASP A 88 -8.56 -11.42 4.93
N VAL A 89 -7.77 -12.22 5.62
CA VAL A 89 -7.91 -12.50 7.04
C VAL A 89 -6.62 -12.14 7.77
N MET A 90 -6.75 -11.47 8.90
CA MET A 90 -5.60 -11.00 9.68
C MET A 90 -5.85 -11.22 11.17
N LYS A 91 -4.80 -11.58 11.90
CA LYS A 91 -4.80 -11.72 13.35
C LYS A 91 -3.60 -11.02 13.96
N ASP A 92 -3.85 -10.03 14.80
CA ASP A 92 -2.83 -9.46 15.69
C ASP A 92 -2.53 -10.44 16.83
N PHE A 93 -1.24 -10.68 17.08
CA PHE A 93 -0.81 -11.53 18.17
C PHE A 93 -0.89 -10.78 19.50
N GLY A 94 -1.27 -11.50 20.56
CA GLY A 94 -1.47 -10.91 21.88
C GLY A 94 -2.80 -10.18 22.04
N ALA A 95 -3.47 -9.79 20.95
CA ALA A 95 -4.83 -9.29 21.04
C ALA A 95 -5.80 -10.42 21.31
N SER A 96 -6.54 -10.35 22.43
CA SER A 96 -7.66 -11.24 22.69
C SER A 96 -8.73 -11.00 21.61
N PRO A 97 -9.50 -12.02 21.19
CA PRO A 97 -10.67 -11.80 20.34
C PRO A 97 -11.68 -10.82 20.94
N VAL A 98 -11.66 -10.65 22.27
CA VAL A 98 -12.54 -9.78 23.05
C VAL A 98 -11.99 -8.36 23.18
N SER A 99 -10.70 -8.16 23.02
CA SER A 99 -10.05 -6.84 23.06
C SER A 99 -9.65 -6.36 21.68
N ALA A 100 -10.63 -6.13 20.80
CA ALA A 100 -10.41 -5.18 19.73
C ALA A 100 -10.27 -3.81 20.42
N VAL A 101 -9.03 -3.42 20.73
CA VAL A 101 -8.72 -2.07 21.15
C VAL A 101 -9.03 -1.18 19.96
N LEU A 102 -10.20 -0.60 19.97
CA LEU A 102 -10.49 0.55 19.14
C LEU A 102 -9.47 1.61 19.51
N ALA A 103 -8.70 2.05 18.54
CA ALA A 103 -7.76 3.15 18.72
C ALA A 103 -8.50 4.32 19.36
N GLY A 104 -8.24 4.57 20.66
CA GLY A 104 -8.96 5.57 21.42
C GLY A 104 -9.17 5.22 22.90
N GLY A 105 -8.68 4.10 23.38
CA GLY A 105 -8.67 3.78 24.83
C GLY A 105 -10.04 3.50 25.44
N GLN A 106 -11.07 3.24 24.66
CA GLN A 106 -12.35 2.75 25.15
C GLN A 106 -12.40 1.24 24.98
N THR A 107 -12.36 0.52 26.10
CA THR A 107 -12.80 -0.87 26.19
C THR A 107 -14.29 -0.89 25.91
N ALA A 108 -14.69 -1.10 24.66
CA ALA A 108 -16.06 -1.49 24.40
C ALA A 108 -16.26 -2.90 24.96
N GLU A 109 -17.15 -3.08 25.89
CA GLU A 109 -17.74 -4.39 26.19
C GLU A 109 -18.40 -4.87 24.91
N THR A 110 -17.77 -5.77 24.22
CA THR A 110 -18.06 -6.05 22.84
C THR A 110 -18.96 -7.24 22.73
N ASP A 111 -20.06 -7.02 22.09
CA ASP A 111 -20.96 -8.03 21.56
C ASP A 111 -20.16 -9.14 20.82
N SER A 112 -20.37 -10.39 21.21
CA SER A 112 -19.61 -11.56 20.71
C SER A 112 -19.67 -11.75 19.19
N LYS A 113 -20.57 -11.06 18.50
CA LYS A 113 -20.70 -11.05 17.04
C LYS A 113 -19.62 -10.22 16.32
N LEU A 114 -19.13 -9.15 16.94
CA LEU A 114 -18.04 -8.34 16.39
C LEU A 114 -16.68 -9.05 16.47
N ASN A 115 -16.51 -9.97 17.39
CA ASN A 115 -15.25 -10.71 17.59
C ASN A 115 -14.95 -11.71 16.46
N ASN A 116 -15.95 -12.25 15.80
CA ASN A 116 -15.76 -13.12 14.64
C ASN A 116 -15.41 -12.34 13.37
N LEU A 117 -15.74 -11.06 13.29
CA LEU A 117 -15.39 -10.17 12.19
C LEU A 117 -13.97 -9.61 12.29
N SER A 118 -13.31 -9.70 13.45
CA SER A 118 -11.96 -9.17 13.65
C SER A 118 -10.86 -9.91 12.86
N LEU A 119 -11.10 -11.17 12.49
CA LEU A 119 -10.19 -11.96 11.67
C LEU A 119 -10.38 -11.70 10.18
N PHE A 120 -11.61 -11.47 9.76
CA PHE A 120 -11.95 -11.17 8.38
C PHE A 120 -11.81 -9.67 8.15
N ARG A 121 -10.98 -9.28 7.21
CA ARG A 121 -10.76 -7.88 6.86
C ARG A 121 -11.61 -7.48 5.67
N GLU A 122 -11.50 -8.23 4.58
CA GLU A 122 -12.12 -7.86 3.33
C GLU A 122 -12.28 -9.04 2.38
N ILE A 123 -13.17 -8.88 1.39
CA ILE A 123 -13.25 -9.73 0.20
C ILE A 123 -12.47 -9.05 -0.91
N THR A 124 -11.62 -9.80 -1.60
CA THR A 124 -11.04 -9.36 -2.86
C THR A 124 -11.88 -9.90 -4.03
N LEU A 125 -12.18 -9.03 -4.98
CA LEU A 125 -12.88 -9.37 -6.22
C LEU A 125 -12.40 -8.42 -7.31
N TYR A 126 -11.62 -8.95 -8.25
CA TYR A 126 -11.03 -8.10 -9.27
C TYR A 126 -10.86 -8.80 -10.61
N TYR A 127 -10.83 -7.99 -11.62
CA TYR A 127 -10.39 -8.33 -12.95
C TYR A 127 -8.94 -7.87 -13.14
N ASN A 128 -8.13 -8.70 -13.80
CA ASN A 128 -6.81 -8.36 -14.27
C ASN A 128 -6.68 -8.65 -15.77
N LEU A 129 -6.11 -7.71 -16.51
CA LEU A 129 -5.68 -7.90 -17.89
C LEU A 129 -4.16 -7.75 -17.95
N GLU A 130 -3.50 -8.72 -18.59
CA GLU A 130 -2.09 -8.69 -18.90
C GLU A 130 -1.92 -8.74 -20.41
N LYS A 131 -1.18 -7.79 -20.97
CA LYS A 131 -0.95 -7.67 -22.41
C LYS A 131 0.51 -7.35 -22.71
N LYS A 132 1.11 -8.12 -23.60
CA LYS A 132 2.41 -7.82 -24.16
C LYS A 132 2.26 -7.13 -25.52
N ALA A 133 2.71 -5.89 -25.63
CA ALA A 133 2.67 -5.08 -26.83
C ALA A 133 4.09 -4.70 -27.25
N GLY A 134 4.71 -5.53 -28.08
CA GLY A 134 6.13 -5.39 -28.42
C GLY A 134 7.02 -5.60 -27.21
N ASP A 135 7.78 -4.59 -26.82
CA ASP A 135 8.64 -4.56 -25.63
C ASP A 135 7.96 -4.00 -24.38
N THR A 136 6.64 -3.74 -24.46
CA THR A 136 5.87 -3.16 -23.37
C THR A 136 4.93 -4.22 -22.78
N ASP A 137 5.07 -4.48 -21.48
CA ASP A 137 4.11 -5.24 -20.70
C ASP A 137 3.10 -4.25 -20.10
N ILE A 138 1.82 -4.54 -20.31
CA ILE A 138 0.70 -3.73 -19.84
C ILE A 138 -0.11 -4.57 -18.88
N SER A 139 -0.38 -4.05 -17.67
CA SER A 139 -1.26 -4.68 -16.69
C SER A 139 -2.35 -3.71 -16.26
N ILE A 140 -3.58 -4.20 -16.17
CA ILE A 140 -4.74 -3.44 -15.70
C ILE A 140 -5.42 -4.28 -14.61
N TYR A 141 -5.60 -3.69 -13.44
CA TYR A 141 -6.40 -4.24 -12.35
C TYR A 141 -7.61 -3.37 -12.12
N ALA A 142 -8.78 -3.97 -11.89
CA ALA A 142 -10.01 -3.25 -11.59
C ALA A 142 -10.87 -4.05 -10.60
N GLY A 143 -11.31 -3.41 -9.53
CA GLY A 143 -12.07 -4.00 -8.44
C GLY A 143 -11.40 -3.84 -7.08
N ILE A 144 -11.52 -4.84 -6.22
CA ILE A 144 -10.88 -4.89 -4.91
C ILE A 144 -9.71 -5.88 -5.00
N PHE A 145 -8.48 -5.39 -5.03
CA PHE A 145 -7.29 -6.20 -5.27
C PHE A 145 -6.14 -5.85 -4.31
N PRO A 146 -5.23 -6.81 -4.03
CA PRO A 146 -4.14 -6.57 -3.08
C PRO A 146 -3.21 -5.42 -3.51
N ARG A 147 -2.87 -4.54 -2.56
CA ARG A 147 -1.94 -3.41 -2.75
C ARG A 147 -0.55 -3.84 -3.20
N ARG A 148 -0.14 -5.10 -2.93
CA ARG A 148 1.11 -5.69 -3.45
C ARG A 148 1.15 -5.84 -4.98
N LYS A 149 0.01 -5.68 -5.67
CA LYS A 149 -0.04 -5.61 -7.15
C LYS A 149 0.51 -4.29 -7.68
N MET A 150 0.62 -3.27 -6.84
CA MET A 150 1.44 -2.10 -7.16
C MET A 150 2.89 -2.54 -7.30
N GLU A 151 3.48 -2.23 -8.42
CA GLU A 151 4.87 -2.62 -8.68
C GLU A 151 5.86 -1.73 -7.96
N ALA A 152 5.53 -0.47 -7.91
CA ALA A 152 6.42 0.54 -7.45
C ALA A 152 6.48 0.60 -5.92
N ARG A 153 7.68 0.72 -5.39
CA ARG A 153 7.90 1.09 -4.01
C ARG A 153 7.80 2.61 -3.87
N TYR A 154 6.65 3.08 -3.44
CA TYR A 154 6.50 4.48 -3.03
C TYR A 154 7.30 4.75 -1.75
N SER A 155 7.82 5.97 -1.60
CA SER A 155 8.37 6.44 -0.34
C SER A 155 7.36 6.24 0.81
N ARG A 156 7.83 6.02 2.02
CA ARG A 156 6.99 5.97 3.22
C ARG A 156 6.22 7.28 3.48
N ALA A 157 6.62 8.38 2.87
CA ALA A 157 5.84 9.62 2.90
C ALA A 157 4.47 9.49 2.21
N PHE A 158 4.33 8.53 1.28
CA PHE A 158 3.06 8.25 0.57
C PHE A 158 2.21 7.23 1.30
N PHE A 159 2.82 6.10 1.65
CA PHE A 159 2.15 4.96 2.28
C PHE A 159 3.04 4.40 3.38
N SER A 160 2.56 4.46 4.62
CA SER A 160 3.26 3.87 5.76
C SER A 160 3.25 2.34 5.69
N ASP A 161 4.20 1.70 6.37
CA ASP A 161 4.21 0.25 6.48
C ASP A 161 3.00 -0.25 7.29
N SER A 162 2.55 0.53 8.26
CA SER A 162 1.32 0.27 9.01
C SER A 162 0.09 0.24 8.09
N LEU A 163 -0.05 1.23 7.19
CA LEU A 163 -1.14 1.22 6.21
C LEU A 163 -1.08 -0.04 5.35
N ARG A 164 0.09 -0.37 4.81
CA ARG A 164 0.25 -1.54 3.93
C ARG A 164 -0.11 -2.84 4.63
N PHE A 165 0.13 -2.94 5.93
CA PHE A 165 -0.19 -4.12 6.70
C PHE A 165 -1.67 -4.19 7.10
N TYR A 166 -2.27 -3.07 7.54
CA TYR A 166 -3.65 -3.05 8.03
C TYR A 166 -4.70 -2.80 6.94
N ASP A 167 -4.34 -2.10 5.87
CA ASP A 167 -5.16 -1.81 4.70
C ASP A 167 -4.44 -2.30 3.44
N ASN A 168 -4.47 -3.62 3.24
CA ASN A 168 -3.68 -4.32 2.22
C ASN A 168 -4.32 -4.31 0.84
N ASN A 169 -5.54 -3.83 0.69
CA ASN A 169 -6.25 -3.86 -0.58
C ASN A 169 -6.45 -2.45 -1.13
N LEU A 170 -6.61 -2.38 -2.44
CA LEU A 170 -7.01 -1.21 -3.19
C LEU A 170 -8.42 -1.43 -3.70
N GLU A 171 -9.29 -0.45 -3.57
CA GLU A 171 -10.63 -0.45 -4.12
C GLU A 171 -10.69 0.47 -5.34
N GLY A 172 -10.49 -0.04 -6.55
CA GLY A 172 -10.51 0.84 -7.72
C GLY A 172 -9.83 0.28 -8.96
N ILE A 173 -8.89 1.06 -9.52
CA ILE A 173 -8.21 0.71 -10.75
C ILE A 173 -6.72 1.00 -10.65
N LEU A 174 -5.91 0.13 -11.29
CA LEU A 174 -4.46 0.29 -11.43
C LEU A 174 -4.07 -0.05 -12.87
N LEU A 175 -3.35 0.85 -13.52
CA LEU A 175 -2.77 0.66 -14.85
C LEU A 175 -1.26 0.71 -14.72
N GLN A 176 -0.59 -0.25 -15.33
CA GLN A 176 0.87 -0.36 -15.31
C GLN A 176 1.41 -0.57 -16.72
N PHE A 177 2.52 0.07 -17.01
CA PHE A 177 3.25 -0.05 -18.27
C PHE A 177 4.72 -0.27 -17.94
N ARG A 178 5.25 -1.40 -18.36
CA ARG A 178 6.65 -1.76 -18.12
C ARG A 178 7.39 -1.96 -19.41
N ARG A 179 8.59 -1.41 -19.50
CA ARG A 179 9.59 -1.65 -20.53
C ARG A 179 10.92 -2.04 -19.89
N PRO A 180 11.87 -2.57 -20.65
CA PRO A 180 13.17 -3.00 -20.07
C PRO A 180 13.93 -1.90 -19.30
N LYS A 181 13.69 -0.63 -19.62
CA LYS A 181 14.40 0.53 -19.03
C LYS A 181 13.45 1.58 -18.43
N ALA A 182 12.16 1.35 -18.43
CA ALA A 182 11.20 2.33 -17.95
C ALA A 182 9.96 1.64 -17.38
N PHE A 183 9.38 2.27 -16.39
CA PHE A 183 8.17 1.84 -15.74
C PHE A 183 7.24 3.05 -15.51
N PHE A 184 5.95 2.82 -15.63
CA PHE A 184 4.94 3.81 -15.30
C PHE A 184 3.73 3.10 -14.71
N GLU A 185 3.19 3.64 -13.62
CA GLU A 185 1.88 3.22 -13.12
C GLU A 185 1.04 4.44 -12.70
N VAL A 186 -0.27 4.27 -12.82
CA VAL A 186 -1.27 5.19 -12.31
C VAL A 186 -2.44 4.38 -11.77
N GLY A 187 -2.94 4.78 -10.61
CA GLY A 187 -4.07 4.12 -9.98
C GLY A 187 -4.98 5.11 -9.27
N CYS A 188 -6.19 4.63 -9.01
CA CYS A 188 -7.16 5.29 -8.17
C CYS A 188 -7.63 4.30 -7.10
N ASP A 189 -7.56 4.73 -5.85
CA ASP A 189 -7.99 3.97 -4.67
C ASP A 189 -9.16 4.71 -4.02
N TRP A 190 -10.31 4.05 -3.92
CA TRP A 190 -11.55 4.63 -3.38
C TRP A 190 -11.72 4.24 -1.92
N MET A 191 -11.25 5.09 -1.02
CA MET A 191 -11.12 4.81 0.41
C MET A 191 -12.36 5.16 1.23
N GLY A 192 -13.35 5.79 0.65
CA GLY A 192 -14.56 6.18 1.39
C GLY A 192 -15.70 6.60 0.50
N LYS A 193 -16.81 5.87 0.59
CA LYS A 193 -18.03 6.19 -0.13
C LYS A 193 -18.76 7.36 0.52
N TYR A 194 -19.19 8.33 -0.29
CA TYR A 194 -20.02 9.44 0.14
C TYR A 194 -21.30 8.95 0.85
N GLY A 195 -21.66 9.63 1.92
CA GLY A 195 -22.91 9.46 2.65
C GLY A 195 -23.12 10.64 3.59
N ASP A 196 -24.32 10.81 4.13
CA ASP A 196 -24.65 11.97 4.99
C ASP A 196 -23.68 12.15 6.15
N ALA A 197 -23.32 11.05 6.82
CA ALA A 197 -22.38 11.02 7.94
C ALA A 197 -20.99 10.46 7.57
N ARG A 198 -20.68 10.34 6.29
CA ARG A 198 -19.40 9.77 5.79
C ARG A 198 -18.80 10.64 4.72
N ARG A 199 -17.47 10.82 4.78
CA ARG A 199 -16.70 11.54 3.79
C ARG A 199 -16.51 10.72 2.53
N GLU A 200 -16.55 11.37 1.38
CA GLU A 200 -15.96 10.82 0.17
C GLU A 200 -14.44 10.99 0.23
N ARG A 201 -13.72 9.90 0.04
CA ARG A 201 -12.27 9.88 0.01
C ARG A 201 -11.79 8.99 -1.11
N PHE A 202 -10.94 9.52 -1.95
CA PHE A 202 -10.22 8.72 -2.94
C PHE A 202 -8.86 9.34 -3.23
N MET A 203 -7.93 8.48 -3.61
CA MET A 203 -6.58 8.89 -3.98
C MET A 203 -6.28 8.49 -5.42
N VAL A 204 -5.89 9.46 -6.22
CA VAL A 204 -5.24 9.19 -7.49
C VAL A 204 -3.75 9.30 -7.28
N TYR A 205 -3.02 8.23 -7.58
CA TYR A 205 -1.58 8.18 -7.42
C TYR A 205 -0.89 7.73 -8.70
N SER A 206 0.35 8.14 -8.87
CA SER A 206 1.15 7.78 -10.05
C SER A 206 2.63 7.73 -9.70
N ARG A 207 3.36 6.84 -10.38
CA ARG A 207 4.80 6.79 -10.37
C ARG A 207 5.34 6.43 -11.75
N GLY A 208 6.41 7.10 -12.12
CA GLY A 208 7.19 6.75 -13.31
C GLY A 208 8.68 6.78 -13.01
N GLU A 209 9.43 5.87 -13.65
CA GLU A 209 10.88 5.81 -13.53
C GLU A 209 11.48 5.36 -14.86
N GLY A 210 12.59 5.96 -15.23
CA GLY A 210 13.36 5.60 -16.42
C GLY A 210 14.85 5.54 -16.15
N ARG A 211 15.51 4.50 -16.68
CA ARG A 211 16.97 4.34 -16.60
C ARG A 211 17.64 5.24 -17.64
N VAL A 212 18.43 6.19 -17.18
CA VAL A 212 19.15 7.17 -18.03
C VAL A 212 20.61 6.81 -18.24
N ALA A 213 21.19 6.01 -17.34
CA ALA A 213 22.54 5.43 -17.48
C ALA A 213 22.54 4.00 -16.92
N SER A 214 23.66 3.29 -17.01
CA SER A 214 23.76 1.90 -16.54
C SER A 214 23.37 1.71 -15.08
N ASN A 215 23.62 2.72 -14.26
CA ASN A 215 23.43 2.70 -12.81
C ASN A 215 22.63 3.90 -12.29
N ILE A 216 22.05 4.71 -13.19
CA ILE A 216 21.25 5.89 -12.79
C ILE A 216 19.87 5.80 -13.41
N SER A 217 18.86 5.92 -12.56
CA SER A 217 17.46 6.13 -12.95
C SER A 217 16.98 7.48 -12.43
N ILE A 218 16.04 8.08 -13.14
CA ILE A 218 15.29 9.25 -12.70
C ILE A 218 13.80 8.92 -12.70
N GLY A 219 13.07 9.51 -11.79
CA GLY A 219 11.66 9.23 -11.68
C GLY A 219 10.90 10.27 -10.89
N TYR A 220 9.64 10.02 -10.79
CA TYR A 220 8.74 10.75 -9.92
C TYR A 220 7.73 9.82 -9.28
N SER A 221 7.17 10.22 -8.14
CA SER A 221 5.91 9.71 -7.60
C SER A 221 5.04 10.87 -7.17
N GLY A 222 3.73 10.68 -7.18
CA GLY A 222 2.79 11.70 -6.76
C GLY A 222 1.45 11.11 -6.40
N TYR A 223 0.70 11.82 -5.54
CA TYR A 223 -0.73 11.59 -5.35
C TYR A 223 -1.50 12.91 -5.27
N MET A 224 -2.76 12.82 -5.62
CA MET A 224 -3.81 13.75 -5.26
C MET A 224 -4.83 12.99 -4.41
N TYR A 225 -4.98 13.40 -3.15
CA TYR A 225 -5.93 12.81 -2.24
C TYR A 225 -7.14 13.73 -2.07
N HIS A 226 -8.29 13.26 -2.54
CA HIS A 226 -9.56 13.93 -2.38
C HIS A 226 -10.14 13.60 -1.00
N PHE A 227 -10.21 14.61 -0.14
CA PHE A 227 -10.75 14.50 1.21
C PHE A 227 -11.92 15.48 1.34
N ALA A 228 -13.11 15.02 0.95
CA ALA A 228 -14.30 15.86 0.85
C ALA A 228 -15.09 15.93 2.17
N ASN A 229 -15.96 16.91 2.26
CA ASN A 229 -16.98 16.97 3.31
C ASN A 229 -18.25 16.20 2.90
N SER A 230 -19.13 15.97 3.87
CA SER A 230 -20.49 15.49 3.64
C SER A 230 -21.50 16.48 4.22
N SER A 231 -22.79 16.13 4.17
CA SER A 231 -23.84 16.98 4.77
C SER A 231 -23.64 17.18 6.27
N GLN A 232 -23.22 16.14 6.99
CA GLN A 232 -23.02 16.15 8.44
C GLN A 232 -21.57 16.26 8.86
N VAL A 233 -20.60 15.74 8.09
CA VAL A 233 -19.17 15.78 8.42
C VAL A 233 -18.49 16.88 7.62
N LYS A 234 -18.17 18.00 8.29
CA LYS A 234 -17.61 19.19 7.66
C LYS A 234 -16.09 19.23 7.78
N GLY A 235 -15.44 19.43 6.65
CA GLY A 235 -13.97 19.54 6.54
C GLY A 235 -13.52 19.10 5.14
N LEU A 236 -13.02 20.03 4.36
CA LEU A 236 -12.54 19.82 3.01
C LEU A 236 -11.06 20.18 2.95
N VAL A 237 -10.24 19.21 2.57
CA VAL A 237 -8.79 19.41 2.49
C VAL A 237 -8.28 18.93 1.13
N ASP A 238 -7.60 19.82 0.42
CA ASP A 238 -6.76 19.44 -0.71
C ASP A 238 -5.45 18.90 -0.15
N ASN A 239 -5.05 17.70 -0.57
CA ASN A 239 -3.81 17.06 -0.14
C ASN A 239 -3.14 16.44 -1.36
N ILE A 240 -2.10 17.10 -1.85
CA ILE A 240 -1.29 16.66 -2.98
C ILE A 240 0.14 16.53 -2.49
N LEU A 241 0.81 15.43 -2.86
CA LEU A 241 2.23 15.21 -2.61
C LEU A 241 2.92 14.77 -3.90
N ILE A 242 4.04 15.39 -4.23
CA ILE A 242 4.89 15.00 -5.35
C ILE A 242 6.32 14.77 -4.87
N ASN A 243 7.03 13.87 -5.54
CA ASN A 243 8.39 13.48 -5.24
C ASN A 243 9.15 13.18 -6.53
N PRO A 244 9.80 14.16 -7.18
CA PRO A 244 10.87 13.87 -8.14
C PRO A 244 12.07 13.28 -7.42
N TYR A 245 12.73 12.27 -8.03
CA TYR A 245 13.88 11.60 -7.43
C TYR A 245 14.87 11.06 -8.48
N ALA A 246 16.08 10.81 -8.03
CA ALA A 246 17.10 10.07 -8.75
C ALA A 246 17.55 8.86 -7.92
N VAL A 247 17.84 7.75 -8.60
CA VAL A 247 18.34 6.51 -8.00
C VAL A 247 19.73 6.24 -8.56
N LEU A 248 20.68 5.99 -7.67
CA LEU A 248 21.99 5.43 -7.99
C LEU A 248 22.01 3.98 -7.55
N ASP A 249 22.09 3.05 -8.50
CA ASP A 249 22.17 1.61 -8.26
C ASP A 249 23.62 1.13 -8.41
N LEU A 250 24.19 0.69 -7.31
CA LEU A 250 25.56 0.18 -7.21
C LEU A 250 25.62 -1.34 -7.04
N SER A 251 24.51 -2.06 -7.18
CA SER A 251 24.41 -3.51 -6.97
C SER A 251 25.41 -4.27 -7.86
N GLY A 252 25.46 -3.92 -9.15
CA GLY A 252 26.34 -4.57 -10.12
C GLY A 252 27.82 -4.34 -9.86
N GLN A 253 28.20 -3.23 -9.20
CA GLN A 253 29.61 -2.91 -8.92
C GLN A 253 30.09 -3.51 -7.59
N THR A 254 29.18 -3.76 -6.65
CA THR A 254 29.50 -4.20 -5.29
C THR A 254 29.31 -5.70 -5.06
N GLY A 255 28.66 -6.40 -6.02
CA GLY A 255 28.27 -7.80 -5.87
C GLY A 255 27.21 -8.00 -4.75
N MET A 256 26.47 -6.98 -4.42
CA MET A 256 25.31 -7.04 -3.52
C MET A 256 24.05 -7.39 -4.30
N GLN A 257 23.08 -8.00 -3.66
CA GLN A 257 21.75 -8.25 -4.24
C GLN A 257 20.98 -6.93 -4.47
N ALA A 258 21.19 -5.96 -3.58
CA ALA A 258 20.78 -4.57 -3.77
C ALA A 258 21.78 -3.64 -3.06
N PHE A 259 22.18 -2.58 -3.74
CA PHE A 259 22.82 -1.42 -3.15
C PHE A 259 22.34 -0.19 -3.93
N SER A 260 21.37 0.51 -3.38
CA SER A 260 20.80 1.68 -4.03
C SER A 260 20.72 2.88 -3.08
N LEU A 261 20.91 4.05 -3.68
CA LEU A 261 20.71 5.34 -3.03
C LEU A 261 19.66 6.10 -3.82
N THR A 262 18.59 6.51 -3.17
CA THR A 262 17.54 7.35 -3.75
C THR A 262 17.57 8.72 -3.10
N LEU A 263 17.82 9.75 -3.90
CA LEU A 263 17.72 11.14 -3.47
C LEU A 263 16.48 11.77 -4.12
N GLY A 264 15.60 12.32 -3.31
CA GLY A 264 14.35 12.93 -3.78
C GLY A 264 14.02 14.22 -3.06
N TYR A 265 13.04 14.93 -3.58
CA TYR A 265 12.45 16.10 -2.96
C TYR A 265 10.94 15.94 -2.83
N LEU A 266 10.47 15.86 -1.60
CA LEU A 266 9.05 15.78 -1.27
C LEU A 266 8.47 17.19 -1.23
N GLN A 267 7.43 17.45 -2.03
CA GLN A 267 6.72 18.72 -2.05
C GLN A 267 5.23 18.47 -1.88
N ALA A 268 4.66 18.96 -0.80
CA ALA A 268 3.22 18.91 -0.60
C ALA A 268 2.57 20.25 -1.02
N PHE A 269 1.32 20.15 -1.46
CA PHE A 269 0.43 21.28 -1.75
C PHE A 269 -0.87 20.99 -1.01
N GLN A 270 -1.13 21.76 0.06
CA GLN A 270 -2.23 21.45 0.95
C GLN A 270 -3.05 22.68 1.29
N HIS A 271 -4.36 22.49 1.39
CA HIS A 271 -5.27 23.55 1.74
C HIS A 271 -6.46 23.00 2.55
N ASN A 272 -6.52 23.34 3.81
CA ASN A 272 -7.74 23.13 4.60
C ASN A 272 -8.70 24.27 4.31
N ARG A 273 -9.60 24.05 3.35
CA ARG A 273 -10.48 25.09 2.81
C ARG A 273 -11.49 25.65 3.81
N MET A 274 -11.71 24.95 4.92
CA MET A 274 -12.67 25.38 5.94
C MET A 274 -12.05 26.22 7.06
N GLN A 275 -10.74 26.06 7.31
CA GLN A 275 -10.08 26.64 8.50
C GLN A 275 -8.86 27.49 8.16
N VAL A 276 -8.29 27.31 6.96
CA VAL A 276 -7.09 28.00 6.51
C VAL A 276 -7.34 28.69 5.17
N GLY A 277 -7.19 29.99 5.10
CA GLY A 277 -7.55 30.78 3.92
C GLY A 277 -6.56 30.71 2.75
N HIS A 278 -5.51 29.88 2.83
CA HIS A 278 -4.45 29.80 1.81
C HIS A 278 -3.85 28.40 1.72
N TYR A 279 -3.18 28.14 0.61
CA TYR A 279 -2.37 26.93 0.44
C TYR A 279 -1.10 27.01 1.28
N VAL A 280 -0.68 25.87 1.84
CA VAL A 280 0.63 25.66 2.43
C VAL A 280 1.43 24.68 1.55
N PHE A 281 2.75 24.88 1.52
CA PHE A 281 3.66 24.20 0.60
C PHE A 281 4.84 23.55 1.36
N PRO A 282 4.58 22.68 2.35
CA PRO A 282 5.68 22.04 3.04
C PRO A 282 6.46 21.11 2.11
N GLY A 283 7.76 21.07 2.27
CA GLY A 283 8.62 20.23 1.47
C GLY A 283 9.98 20.01 2.11
N GLY A 284 10.73 19.05 1.56
CA GLY A 284 12.05 18.71 2.03
C GLY A 284 12.75 17.66 1.19
N VAL A 285 14.07 17.57 1.40
CA VAL A 285 14.93 16.57 0.77
C VAL A 285 14.83 15.27 1.55
N HIS A 286 14.73 14.15 0.87
CA HIS A 286 14.86 12.84 1.49
C HIS A 286 15.91 11.99 0.78
N LEU A 287 16.57 11.16 1.57
CA LEU A 287 17.51 10.15 1.13
C LEU A 287 17.02 8.80 1.63
N ASP A 288 16.99 7.81 0.75
CA ASP A 288 16.71 6.41 1.08
C ASP A 288 17.89 5.57 0.57
N ALA A 289 18.48 4.78 1.46
CA ALA A 289 19.58 3.87 1.16
C ALA A 289 19.15 2.44 1.47
N GLU A 290 19.27 1.55 0.49
CA GLU A 290 19.01 0.11 0.66
C GLU A 290 20.29 -0.68 0.37
N LEU A 291 20.62 -1.56 1.31
CA LEU A 291 21.71 -2.54 1.19
C LEU A 291 21.10 -3.92 1.42
N ARG A 292 21.32 -4.87 0.48
CA ARG A 292 20.85 -6.25 0.64
C ARG A 292 21.94 -7.23 0.25
N LYS A 293 22.18 -8.18 1.15
CA LYS A 293 23.09 -9.31 0.91
C LYS A 293 22.65 -10.51 1.76
N TRP A 294 22.69 -11.72 1.20
CA TRP A 294 22.29 -12.98 1.86
C TRP A 294 20.90 -12.93 2.51
N ASP A 295 19.94 -12.33 1.81
CA ASP A 295 18.56 -12.12 2.28
C ASP A 295 18.40 -11.21 3.51
N VAL A 296 19.48 -10.57 3.95
CA VAL A 296 19.45 -9.50 4.94
C VAL A 296 19.41 -8.16 4.23
N ALA A 297 18.40 -7.35 4.54
CA ALA A 297 18.26 -6.00 4.03
C ALA A 297 18.41 -4.98 5.16
N ILE A 298 19.20 -3.95 4.91
CA ILE A 298 19.33 -2.77 5.78
C ILE A 298 18.81 -1.57 4.98
N ARG A 299 17.90 -0.83 5.57
CA ARG A 299 17.40 0.44 5.04
C ARG A 299 17.69 1.57 6.00
N ASN A 300 18.14 2.68 5.42
CA ASN A 300 18.30 3.92 6.13
C ASN A 300 17.54 5.01 5.40
N MET A 301 16.81 5.82 6.15
CA MET A 301 16.09 6.97 5.61
C MET A 301 16.47 8.22 6.38
N ALA A 302 16.68 9.30 5.63
CA ALA A 302 16.86 10.62 6.19
C ALA A 302 15.91 11.61 5.50
N TYR A 303 15.36 12.50 6.27
CA TYR A 303 14.53 13.60 5.79
C TYR A 303 14.96 14.91 6.44
N TYR A 304 15.06 15.95 5.63
CA TYR A 304 15.32 17.31 6.09
C TYR A 304 14.37 18.28 5.37
N GLY A 305 13.46 18.90 6.13
CA GLY A 305 12.45 19.79 5.58
C GLY A 305 11.37 20.17 6.58
N ASN A 306 10.26 20.68 6.07
CA ASN A 306 9.09 21.07 6.85
C ASN A 306 8.23 19.86 7.21
N ASP A 307 7.30 20.04 8.15
CA ASP A 307 6.25 19.06 8.45
C ASP A 307 5.39 18.81 7.20
N LEU A 308 5.45 17.59 6.64
CA LEU A 308 4.62 17.21 5.49
C LEU A 308 3.15 16.98 5.84
N MET A 309 2.81 16.99 7.13
CA MET A 309 1.46 16.70 7.63
C MET A 309 0.92 17.83 8.51
N PRO A 310 0.90 19.09 8.03
CA PRO A 310 0.61 20.27 8.86
C PRO A 310 -0.78 20.24 9.50
N TYR A 311 -1.74 19.52 8.91
CA TYR A 311 -3.10 19.41 9.45
C TYR A 311 -3.34 18.13 10.24
N TYR A 312 -2.32 17.34 10.55
CA TYR A 312 -2.48 16.06 11.24
C TYR A 312 -3.23 16.19 12.58
N ASN A 313 -2.92 17.22 13.34
CA ASN A 313 -3.55 17.50 14.64
C ASN A 313 -4.81 18.37 14.54
N PHE A 314 -5.17 18.82 13.35
CA PHE A 314 -6.41 19.58 13.15
C PHE A 314 -7.63 18.66 13.29
N HIS A 315 -8.75 19.28 13.60
CA HIS A 315 -10.04 18.61 13.72
C HIS A 315 -10.98 19.20 12.66
N ASP A 316 -11.88 18.37 12.19
CA ASP A 316 -12.98 18.86 11.38
C ASP A 316 -13.96 19.71 12.22
N MET A 317 -14.98 20.27 11.57
CA MET A 317 -15.97 21.11 12.26
C MET A 317 -16.83 20.33 13.26
N ASN A 318 -16.75 19.00 13.26
CA ASN A 318 -17.44 18.11 14.19
C ASN A 318 -16.54 17.65 15.34
N GLY A 319 -15.29 18.12 15.39
CA GLY A 319 -14.32 17.78 16.42
C GLY A 319 -13.57 16.45 16.18
N THR A 320 -13.71 15.84 14.99
CA THR A 320 -12.96 14.63 14.63
C THR A 320 -11.58 15.01 14.11
N LYS A 321 -10.54 14.43 14.70
CA LYS A 321 -9.15 14.65 14.29
C LYS A 321 -8.92 14.11 12.88
N TYR A 322 -8.19 14.85 12.04
CA TYR A 322 -7.84 14.40 10.69
C TYR A 322 -6.86 13.21 10.70
N GLY A 323 -5.76 13.31 11.44
CA GLY A 323 -4.84 12.23 11.71
C GLY A 323 -4.51 11.35 10.49
N ASN A 324 -4.60 10.05 10.69
CA ASN A 324 -4.33 9.03 9.66
C ASN A 324 -5.45 8.94 8.58
N ASP A 325 -6.61 9.52 8.82
CA ASP A 325 -7.66 9.61 7.79
C ASP A 325 -7.26 10.54 6.63
N LEU A 326 -6.49 11.58 6.94
CA LEU A 326 -5.99 12.54 5.95
C LEU A 326 -4.58 12.21 5.46
N TYR A 327 -3.75 11.55 6.29
CA TYR A 327 -2.34 11.28 5.99
C TYR A 327 -2.05 9.79 6.07
N LEU A 328 -1.78 9.19 4.92
CA LEU A 328 -1.49 7.76 4.79
C LEU A 328 0.00 7.45 4.93
N GLY A 329 0.83 8.49 4.90
CA GLY A 329 2.27 8.41 5.07
C GLY A 329 2.71 8.11 6.50
N ASP A 330 3.97 7.73 6.65
CA ASP A 330 4.58 7.46 7.95
C ASP A 330 4.72 8.76 8.76
N PRO A 331 4.33 8.78 10.04
CA PRO A 331 4.53 9.91 10.95
C PRO A 331 5.99 10.40 11.06
N PHE A 332 6.96 9.62 10.62
CA PHE A 332 8.36 10.03 10.48
C PHE A 332 8.53 11.38 9.76
N TYR A 333 7.66 11.69 8.80
CA TYR A 333 7.69 12.93 8.03
C TYR A 333 7.00 14.12 8.70
N ARG A 334 6.50 13.93 9.92
CA ARG A 334 6.02 15.03 10.78
C ARG A 334 7.23 15.64 11.50
N VAL A 335 7.52 16.88 11.19
CA VAL A 335 8.57 17.66 11.84
C VAL A 335 7.93 18.64 12.82
N HIS A 336 8.56 18.92 13.96
CA HIS A 336 7.96 19.76 14.99
C HIS A 336 7.87 21.24 14.59
N ASP A 337 6.88 21.92 15.17
CA ASP A 337 6.23 23.19 14.79
C ASP A 337 7.07 24.48 14.96
N ASP A 338 8.37 24.46 15.09
CA ASP A 338 9.11 25.72 15.30
C ASP A 338 9.60 26.39 14.02
N ASN A 339 8.90 26.21 12.88
CA ASN A 339 9.17 26.90 11.60
C ASN A 339 10.64 26.81 11.08
N SER A 340 11.51 26.18 11.80
CA SER A 340 12.85 25.83 11.37
C SER A 340 12.81 24.45 10.73
N GLY A 341 13.28 24.30 9.51
CA GLY A 341 13.42 23.00 8.87
C GLY A 341 14.08 22.00 9.82
N GLY A 342 13.43 20.86 10.04
CA GLY A 342 13.94 19.81 10.93
C GLY A 342 14.49 18.63 10.17
N GLY A 343 15.53 17.99 10.70
CA GLY A 343 16.09 16.74 10.17
C GLY A 343 15.54 15.52 10.89
N ARG A 344 15.30 14.45 10.14
CA ARG A 344 14.92 13.13 10.67
C ARG A 344 15.78 12.07 10.04
N TYR A 345 16.11 11.05 10.84
CA TYR A 345 16.87 9.88 10.42
C TYR A 345 16.32 8.60 11.06
N ILE A 346 16.18 7.54 10.25
CA ILE A 346 15.87 6.16 10.67
C ILE A 346 16.81 5.20 9.96
#